data_64b4a54c7f54daf6cba3e8783a1b8149
#
_entry.id   64b4a54c7f54daf6cba3e8783a1b8149
#
_cell.length_a   1.000
_cell.length_b   1.000
_cell.length_c   1.000
_cell.angle_alpha   90.00
_cell.angle_beta   90.00
_cell.angle_gamma   90.00
#
_symmetry.space_group_name_H-M   'P 1'
#
loop_
_entity.id
_entity.type
_entity.pdbx_description
1 polymer ?
#
loop_
_entity_poly.entity_id
_entity_poly.type
_entity_poly.pdbx_seq_one_letter_code
_entity_poly.pdbx_strand_id
1 'polypeptide(L)'
;MSSHTKGKIGVKNIEFYLKKGLYPSELLVENHFRVSADVHYHVNEIKKDTYLNYERLAEIIYNEMHMDINLLETVAENCLKNIMLEWPFAVSSNIVIEKLHPAFPNLNMEAVVVEMEMKR
;
A
#
# COMPACT_ATOMS: atom_id res chain seq x y z
N MET A 1 -18.24 17.84 25.04
CA MET A 1 -17.61 16.52 25.07
C MET A 1 -17.07 16.20 23.71
N SER A 2 -15.78 15.93 23.60
CA SER A 2 -15.19 15.62 22.31
C SER A 2 -15.56 14.23 21.86
N SER A 3 -15.84 14.06 20.58
CA SER A 3 -16.08 12.76 19.98
C SER A 3 -14.77 12.00 19.87
N HIS A 4 -14.80 10.69 20.17
CA HIS A 4 -13.66 9.80 20.00
C HIS A 4 -13.86 8.87 18.79
N THR A 5 -14.67 9.29 17.84
CA THR A 5 -14.90 8.50 16.65
C THR A 5 -13.64 8.44 15.78
N LYS A 6 -13.21 7.23 15.49
CA LYS A 6 -12.11 6.96 14.58
C LYS A 6 -12.65 6.51 13.24
N GLY A 7 -11.98 6.91 12.19
CA GLY A 7 -12.33 6.49 10.85
C GLY A 7 -11.15 5.87 10.14
N LYS A 8 -11.46 5.18 9.08
CA LYS A 8 -10.47 4.58 8.20
C LYS A 8 -10.97 4.73 6.78
N ILE A 9 -10.10 5.22 5.90
CA ILE A 9 -10.38 5.23 4.47
C ILE A 9 -9.26 4.51 3.75
N GLY A 10 -9.60 3.78 2.71
CA GLY A 10 -8.59 3.03 2.00
C GLY A 10 -9.00 2.65 0.60
N VAL A 11 -8.06 2.04 -0.10
CA VAL A 11 -8.25 1.44 -1.42
C VAL A 11 -7.92 -0.04 -1.32
N LYS A 12 -8.64 -0.86 -2.05
CA LYS A 12 -8.54 -2.30 -1.92
C LYS A 12 -8.28 -2.95 -3.27
N ASN A 13 -7.27 -3.82 -3.30
CA ASN A 13 -6.98 -4.67 -4.46
C ASN A 13 -6.73 -3.90 -5.74
N ILE A 14 -5.87 -2.89 -5.68
CA ILE A 14 -5.35 -2.26 -6.90
C ILE A 14 -4.43 -3.27 -7.57
N GLU A 15 -4.68 -3.57 -8.83
CA GLU A 15 -3.93 -4.60 -9.53
C GLU A 15 -2.82 -4.00 -10.39
N PHE A 16 -1.67 -4.67 -10.36
CA PHE A 16 -0.49 -4.30 -11.15
C PHE A 16 0.09 -5.54 -11.82
N TYR A 17 0.61 -5.35 -13.02
CA TYR A 17 1.34 -6.37 -13.76
C TYR A 17 2.71 -5.78 -14.09
N LEU A 18 3.72 -6.17 -13.32
CA LEU A 18 5.05 -5.53 -13.36
C LEU A 18 6.16 -6.57 -13.35
N LYS A 19 7.25 -6.28 -14.07
CA LYS A 19 8.48 -7.06 -14.03
C LYS A 19 9.27 -6.66 -12.80
N LYS A 20 8.82 -7.13 -11.65
CA LYS A 20 9.35 -6.76 -10.34
C LYS A 20 9.44 -8.01 -9.48
N GLY A 21 10.57 -8.17 -8.79
CA GLY A 21 10.80 -9.30 -7.91
C GLY A 21 12.24 -9.38 -7.47
N LEU A 22 12.53 -10.29 -6.53
CA LEU A 22 13.83 -10.43 -5.90
C LEU A 22 14.80 -11.25 -6.74
N TYR A 23 14.26 -12.22 -7.50
CA TYR A 23 15.07 -13.15 -8.30
C TYR A 23 15.15 -12.69 -9.75
N PRO A 24 16.28 -12.97 -10.45
CA PRO A 24 16.43 -12.56 -11.85
C PRO A 24 15.31 -13.07 -12.77
N SER A 25 14.81 -14.29 -12.53
CA SER A 25 13.71 -14.84 -13.31
C SER A 25 12.43 -14.01 -13.19
N GLU A 26 12.23 -13.35 -12.06
CA GLU A 26 11.05 -12.52 -11.82
C GLU A 26 11.09 -11.21 -12.57
N LEU A 27 12.26 -10.82 -13.06
CA LEU A 27 12.45 -9.57 -13.83
C LEU A 27 12.21 -9.78 -15.33
N LEU A 28 12.04 -11.03 -15.77
CA LEU A 28 11.87 -11.38 -17.17
C LEU A 28 10.41 -11.42 -17.61
N VAL A 29 9.49 -11.54 -16.68
CA VAL A 29 8.06 -11.67 -16.95
C VAL A 29 7.27 -10.71 -16.06
N GLU A 30 6.07 -10.36 -16.48
CA GLU A 30 5.17 -9.60 -15.63
C GLU A 30 4.63 -10.49 -14.52
N ASN A 31 4.76 -10.01 -13.28
CA ASN A 31 4.18 -10.64 -12.11
C ASN A 31 2.93 -9.88 -11.72
N HIS A 32 1.95 -10.58 -11.19
CA HIS A 32 0.67 -10.00 -10.81
C HIS A 32 0.69 -9.62 -9.33
N PHE A 33 0.42 -8.35 -9.05
CA PHE A 33 0.36 -7.83 -7.68
C PHE A 33 -1.01 -7.26 -7.39
N ARG A 34 -1.43 -7.35 -6.14
CA ARG A 34 -2.58 -6.59 -5.62
C ARG A 34 -2.10 -5.79 -4.42
N VAL A 35 -2.49 -4.54 -4.38
CA VAL A 35 -2.11 -3.64 -3.29
C VAL A 35 -3.35 -3.04 -2.67
N SER A 36 -3.41 -3.09 -1.35
CA SER A 36 -4.45 -2.45 -0.54
C SER A 36 -3.78 -1.59 0.50
N ALA A 37 -4.34 -0.43 0.77
CA ALA A 37 -3.81 0.45 1.81
C ALA A 37 -4.94 1.22 2.46
N ASP A 38 -4.77 1.56 3.71
CA ASP A 38 -5.72 2.38 4.44
C ASP A 38 -5.02 3.39 5.34
N VAL A 39 -5.76 4.42 5.70
CA VAL A 39 -5.31 5.52 6.53
C VAL A 39 -6.32 5.71 7.64
N HIS A 40 -5.84 5.73 8.88
CA HIS A 40 -6.65 5.91 10.07
C HIS A 40 -6.58 7.35 10.54
N TYR A 41 -7.72 7.88 10.98
CA TYR A 41 -7.83 9.27 11.41
C TYR A 41 -8.91 9.42 12.47
N HIS A 42 -8.88 10.56 13.16
CA HIS A 42 -9.98 10.96 14.03
C HIS A 42 -10.96 11.79 13.22
N VAL A 43 -12.25 11.47 13.33
CA VAL A 43 -13.28 12.08 12.49
C VAL A 43 -13.33 13.61 12.66
N ASN A 44 -13.07 14.11 13.85
CA ASN A 44 -13.07 15.55 14.10
C ASN A 44 -11.91 16.30 13.42
N GLU A 45 -10.91 15.58 12.90
CA GLU A 45 -9.82 16.18 12.12
C GLU A 45 -10.17 16.32 10.65
N ILE A 46 -11.25 15.67 10.20
CA ILE A 46 -11.67 15.73 8.80
C ILE A 46 -12.58 16.93 8.59
N LYS A 47 -12.13 17.83 7.74
CA LYS A 47 -12.83 19.05 7.36
C LYS A 47 -12.84 19.15 5.85
N LYS A 48 -13.61 20.09 5.31
CA LYS A 48 -13.71 20.32 3.88
C LYS A 48 -12.33 20.49 3.22
N ASP A 49 -11.39 21.13 3.92
CA ASP A 49 -10.05 21.42 3.39
C ASP A 49 -8.99 20.39 3.77
N THR A 50 -9.33 19.45 4.64
CA THR A 50 -8.36 18.47 5.17
C THR A 50 -8.83 17.04 5.01
N TYR A 51 -9.75 16.78 4.08
CA TYR A 51 -10.20 15.42 3.83
C TYR A 51 -9.11 14.61 3.13
N LEU A 52 -9.21 13.29 3.29
CA LEU A 52 -8.29 12.38 2.64
C LEU A 52 -8.84 12.01 1.25
N ASN A 53 -8.09 12.37 0.22
CA ASN A 53 -8.47 12.07 -1.16
C ASN A 53 -7.97 10.69 -1.55
N TYR A 54 -8.88 9.74 -1.73
CA TYR A 54 -8.51 8.36 -2.06
C TYR A 54 -7.87 8.23 -3.45
N GLU A 55 -8.15 9.16 -4.37
CA GLU A 55 -7.46 9.17 -5.67
C GLU A 55 -5.98 9.46 -5.49
N ARG A 56 -5.64 10.38 -4.58
CA ARG A 56 -4.26 10.68 -4.23
C ARG A 56 -3.59 9.48 -3.54
N LEU A 57 -4.33 8.77 -2.69
CA LEU A 57 -3.84 7.55 -2.05
C LEU A 57 -3.48 6.52 -3.11
N ALA A 58 -4.35 6.29 -4.07
CA ALA A 58 -4.09 5.36 -5.17
C ALA A 58 -2.90 5.81 -6.02
N GLU A 59 -2.75 7.11 -6.25
CA GLU A 59 -1.63 7.66 -7.01
C GLU A 59 -0.29 7.45 -6.31
N ILE A 60 -0.23 7.63 -5.00
CA ILE A 60 0.98 7.35 -4.21
C ILE A 60 1.40 5.88 -4.40
N ILE A 61 0.44 4.97 -4.29
CA ILE A 61 0.71 3.54 -4.48
C ILE A 61 1.17 3.26 -5.90
N TYR A 62 0.48 3.83 -6.90
CA TYR A 62 0.84 3.66 -8.29
C TYR A 62 2.28 4.09 -8.55
N ASN A 63 2.65 5.27 -8.08
CA ASN A 63 3.98 5.81 -8.29
C ASN A 63 5.06 4.93 -7.65
N GLU A 64 4.85 4.48 -6.42
CA GLU A 64 5.83 3.65 -5.73
C GLU A 64 5.95 2.26 -6.37
N MET A 65 4.84 1.66 -6.79
CA MET A 65 4.88 0.35 -7.45
C MET A 65 5.63 0.39 -8.78
N HIS A 66 5.66 1.54 -9.45
CA HIS A 66 6.35 1.71 -10.73
C HIS A 66 7.80 2.17 -10.58
N MET A 67 8.27 2.42 -9.36
CA MET A 67 9.69 2.71 -9.12
C MET A 67 10.53 1.46 -9.36
N ASP A 68 11.78 1.66 -9.78
CA ASP A 68 12.72 0.56 -9.99
C ASP A 68 13.27 0.05 -8.65
N ILE A 69 12.38 -0.52 -7.85
CA ILE A 69 12.68 -1.10 -6.55
C ILE A 69 12.05 -2.48 -6.52
N ASN A 70 12.85 -3.51 -6.31
CA ASN A 70 12.42 -4.90 -6.40
C ASN A 70 12.03 -5.52 -5.06
N LEU A 71 12.48 -4.95 -3.96
CA LEU A 71 12.13 -5.45 -2.62
C LEU A 71 10.79 -4.87 -2.21
N LEU A 72 9.77 -5.72 -2.08
CA LEU A 72 8.41 -5.29 -1.77
C LEU A 72 8.29 -4.59 -0.42
N GLU A 73 9.10 -4.99 0.55
CA GLU A 73 9.15 -4.35 1.86
C GLU A 73 9.57 -2.88 1.74
N THR A 74 10.53 -2.59 0.86
CA THR A 74 10.97 -1.20 0.62
C THR A 74 9.87 -0.39 -0.06
N VAL A 75 9.20 -0.99 -1.04
CA VAL A 75 8.06 -0.34 -1.71
C VAL A 75 6.98 -0.01 -0.69
N ALA A 76 6.64 -0.98 0.17
CA ALA A 76 5.62 -0.80 1.20
C ALA A 76 5.99 0.32 2.17
N GLU A 77 7.23 0.34 2.65
CA GLU A 77 7.69 1.38 3.57
C GLU A 77 7.63 2.76 2.92
N ASN A 78 8.07 2.87 1.66
CA ASN A 78 8.02 4.15 0.94
C ASN A 78 6.59 4.64 0.74
N CYS A 79 5.65 3.74 0.44
CA CYS A 79 4.24 4.09 0.36
C CYS A 79 3.75 4.68 1.68
N LEU A 80 4.04 4.01 2.79
CA LEU A 80 3.59 4.45 4.11
C LEU A 80 4.18 5.81 4.47
N LYS A 81 5.47 6.02 4.21
CA LYS A 81 6.12 7.30 4.46
C LYS A 81 5.45 8.43 3.67
N ASN A 82 5.18 8.20 2.40
CA ASN A 82 4.54 9.20 1.55
C ASN A 82 3.10 9.48 1.97
N ILE A 83 2.37 8.44 2.38
CA ILE A 83 1.01 8.59 2.91
C ILE A 83 1.02 9.48 4.17
N MET A 84 1.92 9.19 5.11
CA MET A 84 1.97 9.93 6.36
C MET A 84 2.45 11.37 6.17
N LEU A 85 3.26 11.63 5.14
CA LEU A 85 3.66 12.99 4.77
C LEU A 85 2.52 13.76 4.10
N GLU A 86 1.76 13.07 3.24
CA GLU A 86 0.65 13.70 2.52
C GLU A 86 -0.45 14.16 3.46
N TRP A 87 -0.74 13.39 4.50
CA TRP A 87 -1.82 13.66 5.44
C TRP A 87 -1.31 13.73 6.88
N PRO A 88 -0.85 14.93 7.31
CA PRO A 88 -0.30 15.10 8.66
C PRO A 88 -1.27 14.75 9.78
N PHE A 89 -2.59 14.78 9.51
CA PHE A 89 -3.60 14.42 10.50
C PHE A 89 -3.78 12.90 10.65
N ALA A 90 -3.19 12.12 9.77
CA ALA A 90 -3.30 10.67 9.85
C ALA A 90 -2.63 10.14 11.13
N VAL A 91 -3.32 9.24 11.81
CA VAL A 91 -2.83 8.59 13.04
C VAL A 91 -1.91 7.44 12.70
N SER A 92 -2.30 6.67 11.69
CA SER A 92 -1.55 5.52 11.21
C SER A 92 -1.96 5.18 9.80
N SER A 93 -1.15 4.38 9.15
CA SER A 93 -1.48 3.82 7.84
C SER A 93 -1.02 2.37 7.77
N ASN A 94 -1.69 1.60 6.93
CA ASN A 94 -1.41 0.19 6.73
C ASN A 94 -1.39 -0.10 5.24
N ILE A 95 -0.50 -1.00 4.81
CA ILE A 95 -0.41 -1.42 3.41
C ILE A 95 -0.21 -2.92 3.34
N VAL A 96 -0.88 -3.54 2.37
CA VAL A 96 -0.73 -4.95 2.06
C VAL A 96 -0.37 -5.06 0.58
N ILE A 97 0.76 -5.68 0.29
CA ILE A 97 1.17 -5.99 -1.07
C ILE A 97 1.16 -7.51 -1.22
N GLU A 98 0.35 -7.99 -2.15
CA GLU A 98 0.28 -9.41 -2.46
C GLU A 98 0.91 -9.65 -3.82
N LYS A 99 1.81 -10.61 -3.90
CA LYS A 99 2.32 -11.14 -5.16
C LYS A 99 1.59 -12.45 -5.43
N LEU A 100 0.74 -12.44 -6.45
CA LEU A 100 -0.16 -13.56 -6.73
C LEU A 100 0.53 -14.67 -7.50
N HIS A 101 0.20 -15.90 -7.14
CA HIS A 101 0.65 -17.11 -7.84
C HIS A 101 2.14 -17.11 -8.16
N PRO A 102 3.02 -16.92 -7.14
CA PRO A 102 4.45 -16.93 -7.38
C PRO A 102 4.88 -18.30 -7.90
N ALA A 103 5.83 -18.32 -8.83
CA ALA A 103 6.38 -19.56 -9.37
C ALA A 103 7.31 -20.17 -8.31
N PHE A 104 6.82 -21.20 -7.62
CA PHE A 104 7.59 -21.90 -6.60
C PHE A 104 7.55 -23.39 -6.86
N PRO A 105 8.72 -24.06 -7.00
CA PRO A 105 8.75 -25.50 -7.31
C PRO A 105 8.03 -26.31 -6.24
N ASN A 106 7.16 -27.23 -6.67
CA ASN A 106 6.47 -28.18 -5.82
C ASN A 106 5.52 -27.58 -4.78
N LEU A 107 5.22 -26.30 -4.89
CA LEU A 107 4.25 -25.64 -4.02
C LEU A 107 3.29 -24.79 -4.85
N ASN A 108 2.01 -24.92 -4.56
CA ASN A 108 1.00 -24.00 -5.06
C ASN A 108 0.59 -23.10 -3.92
N MET A 109 0.72 -21.79 -4.11
CA MET A 109 0.25 -20.82 -3.13
C MET A 109 -0.49 -19.70 -3.85
N GLU A 110 -1.49 -19.14 -3.19
CA GLU A 110 -2.25 -18.08 -3.76
C GLU A 110 -1.42 -16.80 -3.86
N ALA A 111 -0.69 -16.48 -2.81
CA ALA A 111 0.08 -15.25 -2.78
C ALA A 111 1.18 -15.28 -1.74
N VAL A 112 2.21 -14.50 -1.99
CA VAL A 112 3.14 -14.03 -0.96
C VAL A 112 2.63 -12.66 -0.52
N VAL A 113 2.59 -12.42 0.79
CA VAL A 113 1.99 -11.21 1.35
C VAL A 113 3.04 -10.44 2.16
N VAL A 114 3.17 -9.16 1.87
CA VAL A 114 3.92 -8.21 2.69
C VAL A 114 2.91 -7.24 3.28
N GLU A 115 2.88 -7.15 4.58
CA GLU A 115 2.01 -6.21 5.27
C GLU A 115 2.82 -5.36 6.24
N MET A 116 2.61 -4.05 6.23
CA MET A 116 3.29 -3.12 7.10
C MET A 116 2.34 -2.06 7.62
N GLU A 117 2.63 -1.60 8.83
CA GLU A 117 1.87 -0.53 9.47
C GLU A 117 2.86 0.54 9.94
N MET A 118 2.49 1.79 9.76
CA MET A 118 3.24 2.93 10.27
C MET A 118 2.33 3.76 11.16
N LYS A 119 2.77 3.99 12.39
CA LYS A 119 2.07 4.83 13.37
C LYS A 119 2.84 6.12 13.58
N ARG A 120 2.08 7.19 13.83
CA ARG A 120 2.69 8.48 14.12
C ARG A 120 2.95 8.61 15.62
#